data_9d960fc0887c77b4e8db53566e45a09f
#
_entry.id   9d960fc0887c77b4e8db53566e45a09f
#
_cell.length_a   1.000
_cell.length_b   1.000
_cell.length_c   1.000
_cell.angle_alpha   90.00
_cell.angle_beta   90.00
_cell.angle_gamma   90.00
#
_symmetry.space_group_name_H-M   'P 1'
#
loop_
_entity.id
_entity.type
_entity.pdbx_description
1 polymer ?
#
loop_
_entity_poly.entity_id
_entity_poly.type
_entity_poly.pdbx_seq_one_letter_code
_entity_poly.pdbx_strand_id
1 'polypeptide(L)'
;MCIRDRIHTIGSIDRPRDPQPWISKYIFPGGYTPSLSEIARPIEDSNLILNDLEVLRLHYAHTLRNWRERFLNKKYKVLEMFDERFLRMWEFYLAGCEMAFKWGDQVVFQLQLSKNKTTIPPTRDYIYQ
;
A
#
# COMPACT_ATOMS: atom_id res chain seq x y z
N MET A 1 21.93 20.75 -1.78
CA MET A 1 21.44 19.58 -1.00
C MET A 1 20.77 18.63 -1.98
N CYS A 2 21.32 17.43 -2.16
CA CYS A 2 20.71 16.42 -3.04
C CYS A 2 19.54 15.78 -2.28
N ILE A 3 18.31 16.12 -2.66
CA ILE A 3 17.12 15.50 -2.07
C ILE A 3 16.82 14.24 -2.86
N ARG A 4 16.86 13.11 -2.17
CA ARG A 4 16.40 11.81 -2.63
C ARG A 4 15.26 11.39 -1.72
N ASP A 5 14.07 11.27 -2.28
CA ASP A 5 12.88 10.89 -1.55
C ASP A 5 12.40 9.49 -1.97
N ARG A 6 11.71 8.82 -1.06
CA ARG A 6 11.04 7.55 -1.31
C ARG A 6 9.58 7.66 -0.91
N ILE A 7 8.70 7.40 -1.86
CA ILE A 7 7.28 7.23 -1.60
C ILE A 7 6.97 5.74 -1.55
N HIS A 8 6.25 5.34 -0.50
CA HIS A 8 5.73 3.99 -0.34
C HIS A 8 4.23 4.08 -0.13
N THR A 9 3.46 3.50 -1.04
CA THR A 9 2.00 3.55 -0.98
C THR A 9 1.36 2.28 -1.51
N ILE A 10 0.21 1.92 -0.94
CA ILE A 10 -0.69 0.95 -1.59
C ILE A 10 -1.24 1.63 -2.83
N GLY A 11 -1.34 0.88 -3.91
CA GLY A 11 -1.91 1.33 -5.17
C GLY A 11 -2.62 0.20 -5.91
N SER A 12 -3.18 0.53 -7.05
CA SER A 12 -3.86 -0.40 -7.95
C SER A 12 -3.10 -0.53 -9.27
N ILE A 13 -2.99 -1.76 -9.78
CA ILE A 13 -2.48 -2.01 -11.15
C ILE A 13 -3.56 -1.79 -12.22
N ASP A 14 -4.79 -1.58 -11.81
CA ASP A 14 -5.93 -1.33 -12.68
C ASP A 14 -6.13 0.18 -12.91
N ARG A 15 -7.14 0.52 -13.72
CA ARG A 15 -7.53 1.91 -13.97
C ARG A 15 -8.07 2.58 -12.70
N PRO A 16 -8.03 3.94 -12.63
CA PRO A 16 -8.68 4.67 -11.55
C PRO A 16 -10.14 4.23 -11.36
N ARG A 17 -10.51 3.98 -10.12
CA ARG A 17 -11.88 3.60 -9.76
C ARG A 17 -12.23 4.07 -8.34
N ASP A 18 -13.51 4.16 -8.06
CA ASP A 18 -13.99 4.51 -6.74
C ASP A 18 -13.55 3.48 -5.68
N PRO A 19 -13.28 3.93 -4.46
CA PRO A 19 -12.96 3.05 -3.34
C PRO A 19 -14.08 2.04 -3.08
N GLN A 20 -13.70 0.87 -2.61
CA GLN A 20 -14.66 -0.17 -2.23
C GLN A 20 -15.59 0.34 -1.09
N PRO A 21 -16.93 0.36 -1.28
CA PRO A 21 -17.85 1.07 -0.38
C PRO A 21 -17.80 0.58 1.07
N TRP A 22 -17.61 -0.71 1.30
CA TRP A 22 -17.54 -1.28 2.64
C TRP A 22 -16.27 -0.80 3.38
N ILE A 23 -15.12 -0.80 2.70
CA ILE A 23 -13.84 -0.30 3.25
C ILE A 23 -13.97 1.19 3.60
N SER A 24 -14.51 2.00 2.68
CA SER A 24 -14.71 3.44 2.89
C SER A 24 -15.65 3.74 4.04
N LYS A 25 -16.66 2.88 4.25
CA LYS A 25 -17.64 3.09 5.32
C LYS A 25 -17.13 2.69 6.70
N TYR A 26 -16.44 1.55 6.82
CA TYR A 26 -16.17 0.93 8.11
C TYR A 26 -14.71 0.98 8.55
N ILE A 27 -13.77 1.10 7.63
CA ILE A 27 -12.33 0.99 7.93
C ILE A 27 -11.59 2.29 7.67
N PHE A 28 -11.67 2.82 6.44
CA PHE A 28 -10.95 4.02 6.00
C PHE A 28 -11.89 5.03 5.35
N PRO A 29 -12.66 5.79 6.14
CA PRO A 29 -13.48 6.89 5.60
C PRO A 29 -12.60 7.90 4.85
N GLY A 30 -12.93 8.15 3.57
CA GLY A 30 -12.14 9.02 2.70
C GLY A 30 -10.84 8.41 2.17
N GLY A 31 -10.56 7.14 2.48
CA GLY A 31 -9.39 6.42 1.93
C GLY A 31 -9.52 6.19 0.44
N TYR A 32 -8.38 6.28 -0.26
CA TYR A 32 -8.28 6.07 -1.70
C TYR A 32 -7.06 5.23 -2.04
N THR A 33 -7.18 4.36 -3.04
CA THR A 33 -6.07 3.54 -3.54
C THR A 33 -5.76 3.97 -4.97
N PRO A 34 -4.71 4.79 -5.19
CA PRO A 34 -4.44 5.37 -6.49
C PRO A 34 -3.91 4.34 -7.48
N SER A 35 -4.24 4.52 -8.75
CA SER A 35 -3.53 3.86 -9.85
C SER A 35 -2.18 4.54 -10.12
N LEU A 36 -1.31 3.87 -10.87
CA LEU A 36 0.01 4.45 -11.20
C LEU A 36 -0.12 5.76 -12.00
N SER A 37 -1.10 5.87 -12.88
CA SER A 37 -1.33 7.09 -13.69
C SER A 37 -1.70 8.30 -12.83
N GLU A 38 -2.39 8.08 -11.71
CA GLU A 38 -2.74 9.17 -10.78
C GLU A 38 -1.56 9.61 -9.90
N ILE A 39 -0.59 8.73 -9.70
CA ILE A 39 0.65 9.05 -8.96
C ILE A 39 1.66 9.75 -9.89
N ALA A 40 1.76 9.31 -11.13
CA ALA A 40 2.76 9.79 -12.08
C ALA A 40 2.60 11.29 -12.41
N ARG A 41 1.37 11.74 -12.67
CA ARG A 41 1.09 13.12 -13.04
C ARG A 41 1.47 14.15 -11.97
N PRO A 42 1.10 14.02 -10.70
CA PRO A 42 1.58 14.91 -9.65
C PRO A 42 3.11 14.94 -9.51
N ILE A 43 3.80 13.83 -9.79
CA ILE A 43 5.27 13.79 -9.79
C ILE A 43 5.83 14.68 -10.90
N GLU A 44 5.30 14.57 -12.12
CA GLU A 44 5.68 15.41 -13.26
C GLU A 44 5.42 16.90 -12.97
N ASP A 45 4.22 17.22 -12.44
CA ASP A 45 3.82 18.59 -12.09
C ASP A 45 4.68 19.20 -10.95
N SER A 46 5.29 18.37 -10.10
CA SER A 46 6.14 18.81 -8.97
C SER A 46 7.60 19.09 -9.33
N ASN A 47 7.99 18.93 -10.58
CA ASN A 47 9.38 18.99 -11.05
C ASN A 47 10.31 17.96 -10.37
N LEU A 48 9.76 16.86 -9.89
CA LEU A 48 10.53 15.71 -9.42
C LEU A 48 10.77 14.72 -10.55
N ILE A 49 11.88 14.03 -10.47
CA ILE A 49 12.25 13.00 -11.43
C ILE A 49 11.98 11.64 -10.79
N LEU A 50 11.17 10.83 -11.44
CA LEU A 50 11.00 9.42 -11.06
C LEU A 50 12.22 8.64 -11.56
N ASN A 51 13.03 8.16 -10.61
CA ASN A 51 14.27 7.44 -10.93
C ASN A 51 14.10 5.93 -10.91
N ASP A 52 13.24 5.43 -10.02
CA ASP A 52 12.95 4.01 -9.88
C ASP A 52 11.52 3.79 -9.38
N LEU A 53 10.92 2.72 -9.85
CA LEU A 53 9.62 2.24 -9.40
C LEU A 53 9.70 0.73 -9.19
N GLU A 54 9.47 0.30 -7.96
CA GLU A 54 9.29 -1.11 -7.63
C GLU A 54 7.82 -1.39 -7.32
N VAL A 55 7.30 -2.46 -7.92
CA VAL A 55 5.92 -2.93 -7.70
C VAL A 55 5.95 -4.22 -6.89
N LEU A 56 5.62 -4.12 -5.60
CA LEU A 56 5.54 -5.26 -4.69
C LEU A 56 4.12 -5.84 -4.73
N ARG A 57 3.98 -7.01 -5.33
CA ARG A 57 2.68 -7.63 -5.60
C ARG A 57 2.16 -8.46 -4.42
N LEU A 58 2.89 -9.48 -4.00
CA LEU A 58 2.41 -10.46 -3.01
C LEU A 58 2.93 -10.22 -1.59
N HIS A 59 3.91 -9.36 -1.43
CA HIS A 59 4.56 -9.12 -0.13
C HIS A 59 3.56 -8.71 0.95
N TYR A 60 2.64 -7.82 0.61
CA TYR A 60 1.66 -7.32 1.57
C TYR A 60 0.55 -8.34 1.87
N ALA A 61 0.24 -9.26 0.96
CA ALA A 61 -0.66 -10.39 1.24
C ALA A 61 -0.12 -11.27 2.38
N HIS A 62 1.18 -11.56 2.39
CA HIS A 62 1.82 -12.29 3.48
C HIS A 62 1.78 -11.52 4.80
N THR A 63 2.00 -10.21 4.76
CA THR A 63 1.89 -9.33 5.94
C THR A 63 0.48 -9.37 6.53
N LEU A 64 -0.54 -9.22 5.69
CA LEU A 64 -1.95 -9.25 6.12
C LEU A 64 -2.36 -10.61 6.70
N ARG A 65 -1.89 -11.71 6.10
CA ARG A 65 -2.08 -13.05 6.67
C ARG A 65 -1.50 -13.15 8.07
N ASN A 66 -0.25 -12.75 8.25
CA ASN A 66 0.42 -12.77 9.56
C ASN A 66 -0.28 -11.86 10.59
N TRP A 67 -0.84 -10.73 10.16
CA TRP A 67 -1.65 -9.88 11.03
C TRP A 67 -2.94 -10.55 11.44
N ARG A 68 -3.65 -11.18 10.49
CA ARG A 68 -4.90 -11.91 10.75
C ARG A 68 -4.68 -13.07 11.74
N GLU A 69 -3.65 -13.87 11.54
CA GLU A 69 -3.30 -14.98 12.44
C GLU A 69 -2.99 -14.47 13.86
N ARG A 70 -2.17 -13.43 13.99
CA ARG A 70 -1.86 -12.82 15.30
C ARG A 70 -3.09 -12.21 15.97
N PHE A 71 -3.97 -11.59 15.19
CA PHE A 71 -5.22 -11.02 15.70
C PHE A 71 -6.14 -12.13 16.24
N LEU A 72 -6.34 -13.20 15.49
CA LEU A 72 -7.18 -14.33 15.90
C LEU A 72 -6.63 -15.07 17.13
N ASN A 73 -5.32 -15.22 17.22
CA ASN A 73 -4.67 -15.80 18.40
C ASN A 73 -4.87 -14.98 19.68
N LYS A 74 -5.26 -13.71 19.55
CA LYS A 74 -5.52 -12.80 20.66
C LYS A 74 -6.98 -12.36 20.77
N LYS A 75 -7.92 -13.14 20.16
CA LYS A 75 -9.34 -12.79 20.11
C LYS A 75 -9.98 -12.47 21.46
N TYR A 76 -9.56 -13.18 22.54
CA TYR A 76 -10.05 -12.93 23.90
C TYR A 76 -9.69 -11.51 24.38
N LYS A 77 -8.48 -11.02 24.09
CA LYS A 77 -8.07 -9.64 24.44
C LYS A 77 -8.85 -8.60 23.64
N VAL A 78 -9.18 -8.92 22.39
CA VAL A 78 -10.01 -8.04 21.56
C VAL A 78 -11.42 -7.96 22.14
N LEU A 79 -11.99 -9.06 22.60
CA LEU A 79 -13.33 -9.09 23.22
C LEU A 79 -13.38 -8.44 24.61
N GLU A 80 -12.26 -8.30 25.30
CA GLU A 80 -12.16 -7.47 26.52
C GLU A 80 -12.26 -5.97 26.22
N MET A 81 -11.84 -5.53 25.00
CA MET A 81 -11.80 -4.13 24.59
C MET A 81 -12.96 -3.73 23.68
N PHE A 82 -13.46 -4.67 22.91
CA PHE A 82 -14.47 -4.47 21.86
C PHE A 82 -15.47 -5.63 21.89
N ASP A 83 -16.52 -5.54 21.05
CA ASP A 83 -17.54 -6.57 20.91
C ASP A 83 -17.21 -7.59 19.80
N GLU A 84 -18.03 -8.63 19.70
CA GLU A 84 -17.92 -9.66 18.65
C GLU A 84 -18.14 -9.08 17.25
N ARG A 85 -18.90 -8.00 17.11
CA ARG A 85 -19.13 -7.35 15.82
C ARG A 85 -17.85 -6.74 15.31
N PHE A 86 -17.08 -6.07 16.17
CA PHE A 86 -15.77 -5.55 15.84
C PHE A 86 -14.80 -6.67 15.47
N LEU A 87 -14.77 -7.77 16.25
CA LEU A 87 -13.91 -8.92 15.96
C LEU A 87 -14.14 -9.45 14.54
N ARG A 88 -15.42 -9.71 14.17
CA ARG A 88 -15.77 -10.19 12.82
C ARG A 88 -15.48 -9.18 11.73
N MET A 89 -15.76 -7.91 11.98
CA MET A 89 -15.48 -6.83 11.03
C MET A 89 -13.98 -6.73 10.72
N TRP A 90 -13.14 -6.78 11.74
CA TRP A 90 -11.69 -6.66 11.57
C TRP A 90 -11.07 -7.90 10.91
N GLU A 91 -11.55 -9.09 11.27
CA GLU A 91 -11.16 -10.34 10.59
C GLU A 91 -11.52 -10.30 9.10
N PHE A 92 -12.75 -9.89 8.78
CA PHE A 92 -13.21 -9.74 7.40
C PHE A 92 -12.36 -8.74 6.62
N TYR A 93 -12.01 -7.60 7.23
CA TYR A 93 -11.12 -6.61 6.65
C TYR A 93 -9.76 -7.22 6.30
N LEU A 94 -9.10 -7.87 7.26
CA LEU A 94 -7.77 -8.44 7.05
C LEU A 94 -7.78 -9.55 5.97
N ALA A 95 -8.79 -10.42 6.00
CA ALA A 95 -8.95 -11.48 5.01
C ALA A 95 -9.25 -10.91 3.62
N GLY A 96 -10.15 -9.93 3.52
CA GLY A 96 -10.50 -9.26 2.27
C GLY A 96 -9.31 -8.55 1.63
N CYS A 97 -8.53 -7.83 2.44
CA CYS A 97 -7.32 -7.17 1.95
C CYS A 97 -6.24 -8.20 1.55
N GLU A 98 -6.04 -9.29 2.29
CA GLU A 98 -5.14 -10.38 1.86
C GLU A 98 -5.52 -10.89 0.45
N MET A 99 -6.81 -11.10 0.20
CA MET A 99 -7.30 -11.56 -1.11
C MET A 99 -7.15 -10.50 -2.19
N ALA A 100 -7.36 -9.22 -1.88
CA ALA A 100 -7.18 -8.12 -2.83
C ALA A 100 -5.73 -8.01 -3.34
N PHE A 101 -4.73 -8.23 -2.46
CA PHE A 101 -3.33 -8.30 -2.86
C PHE A 101 -2.96 -9.61 -3.57
N LYS A 102 -3.61 -10.72 -3.23
CA LYS A 102 -3.26 -12.04 -3.76
C LYS A 102 -3.85 -12.31 -5.13
N TRP A 103 -5.09 -11.92 -5.33
CA TRP A 103 -5.91 -12.26 -6.51
C TRP A 103 -6.56 -11.05 -7.18
N GLY A 104 -6.57 -9.90 -6.51
CA GLY A 104 -7.08 -8.64 -7.02
C GLY A 104 -6.00 -7.78 -7.65
N ASP A 105 -6.27 -6.49 -7.68
CA ASP A 105 -5.47 -5.46 -8.34
C ASP A 105 -4.57 -4.65 -7.39
N GLN A 106 -4.62 -4.92 -6.09
CA GLN A 106 -3.83 -4.18 -5.11
C GLN A 106 -2.37 -4.59 -5.11
N VAL A 107 -1.50 -3.59 -5.06
CA VAL A 107 -0.05 -3.71 -4.98
C VAL A 107 0.50 -2.65 -4.05
N VAL A 108 1.80 -2.71 -3.76
CA VAL A 108 2.51 -1.60 -3.14
C VAL A 108 3.48 -1.03 -4.15
N PHE A 109 3.40 0.28 -4.37
CA PHE A 109 4.37 1.05 -5.13
C PHE A 109 5.44 1.60 -4.20
N GLN A 110 6.70 1.42 -4.58
CA GLN A 110 7.85 2.11 -4.00
C GLN A 110 8.50 2.94 -5.09
N LEU A 111 8.34 4.26 -4.97
CA LEU A 111 8.87 5.21 -5.95
C LEU A 111 10.08 5.93 -5.36
N GLN A 112 11.15 6.02 -6.13
CA GLN A 112 12.32 6.79 -5.79
C GLN A 112 12.35 8.06 -6.62
N LEU A 113 12.39 9.19 -5.95
CA LEU A 113 12.31 10.51 -6.56
C LEU A 113 13.58 11.32 -6.29
N SER A 114 13.93 12.22 -7.20
CA SER A 114 14.98 13.20 -6.97
C SER A 114 14.69 14.51 -7.72
N LYS A 115 15.40 15.59 -7.33
CA LYS A 115 15.36 16.87 -8.05
C LYS A 115 16.31 16.91 -9.24
N ASN A 116 17.39 16.16 -9.20
CA ASN A 116 18.45 16.20 -10.22
C ASN A 116 18.74 14.80 -10.76
N LYS A 117 18.98 14.69 -12.06
CA LYS A 117 19.32 13.42 -12.74
C LYS A 117 20.58 12.73 -12.21
N THR A 118 21.51 13.49 -11.64
CA THR A 118 22.81 13.00 -11.14
C THR A 118 22.79 12.64 -9.65
N THR A 119 21.63 12.75 -8.99
CA THR A 119 21.51 12.46 -7.56
C THR A 119 21.68 10.97 -7.24
N ILE A 120 21.35 10.10 -8.20
CA ILE A 120 21.36 8.65 -8.04
C ILE A 120 22.39 8.05 -8.99
N PRO A 121 23.06 6.95 -8.60
CA PRO A 121 23.93 6.19 -9.50
C PRO A 121 23.18 5.75 -10.78
N PRO A 122 23.87 5.66 -11.93
CA PRO A 122 23.24 5.34 -13.22
C PRO A 122 22.72 3.90 -13.31
N THR A 123 23.16 3.01 -12.44
CA THR A 123 22.72 1.62 -12.37
C THR A 123 21.96 1.34 -11.06
N ARG A 124 21.14 0.30 -11.04
CA ARG A 124 20.34 -0.08 -9.86
C ARG A 124 21.13 -0.82 -8.77
N ASP A 125 22.42 -1.07 -8.94
CA ASP A 125 23.25 -1.87 -8.03
C ASP A 125 23.24 -1.34 -6.58
N TYR A 126 23.11 -0.02 -6.42
CA TYR A 126 23.02 0.63 -5.10
C TYR A 126 21.77 0.25 -4.28
N ILE A 127 20.75 -0.36 -4.89
CA ILE A 127 19.53 -0.82 -4.20
C ILE A 127 19.80 -2.13 -3.45
N TYR A 128 20.80 -2.90 -3.88
CA TYR A 128 21.10 -4.25 -3.36
C TYR A 128 22.33 -4.28 -2.44
N GLN A 129 22.85 -3.12 -2.06
CA GLN A 129 24.03 -2.98 -1.17
C GLN A 129 23.65 -2.82 0.29
#